data_4093aefcd7893fd2b66ab90b67596823
#
_entry.id   4093aefcd7893fd2b66ab90b67596823
#
_cell.length_a   1.000
_cell.length_b   1.000
_cell.length_c   1.000
_cell.angle_alpha   90.00
_cell.angle_beta   90.00
_cell.angle_gamma   90.00
#
_symmetry.space_group_name_H-M   'P 1'
#
loop_
_entity.id
_entity.type
_entity.pdbx_description
1 polymer ?
#
loop_
_entity_poly.entity_id
_entity_poly.type
_entity_poly.pdbx_seq_one_letter_code
_entity_poly.pdbx_strand_id
1 'polypeptide(L)'
;YGDHRDLHYPLRRQRQMCIRDSFNAVCDGKYLEFAASKGQYAFLPRQPEGRYTRTANNIASASSGEQVTFGIDPTGPTGGSLLANLIQTPSLSERAAQGREIGYAIIIVGLLGTLLALYKLYVLYVTGRAVKKQSKSKVLDSRNPLGRVLKVGEEHFTKDIDTLELKLAEAIMAERPDIERYIGVVKIISVVAPLAGLLGTVTGMIVTFQQITLYGTGDPKLMAGGISQALVTTVLGLLVAIPTTLLHSFANSSAREIVGVLEEQSTGILAERAES
;
A
#
# COMPACT_ATOMS: atom_id res chain seq x y z
N TYR A 1 -26.87 -6.20 46.74
CA TYR A 1 -26.10 -7.05 47.69
C TYR A 1 -26.14 -8.46 47.14
N GLY A 2 -25.38 -8.78 46.13
CA GLY A 2 -25.19 -10.13 45.60
C GLY A 2 -23.97 -10.76 46.29
N ASP A 3 -24.15 -11.94 46.78
CA ASP A 3 -23.20 -12.74 47.51
C ASP A 3 -21.94 -13.02 46.69
N HIS A 4 -20.79 -12.51 47.10
CA HIS A 4 -19.51 -12.62 46.41
C HIS A 4 -18.77 -13.96 46.63
N ARG A 5 -19.49 -15.01 47.07
CA ARG A 5 -18.85 -16.26 47.48
C ARG A 5 -18.59 -17.28 46.39
N ASP A 6 -19.15 -17.13 45.22
CA ASP A 6 -19.05 -18.15 44.18
C ASP A 6 -17.89 -17.95 43.14
N LEU A 7 -16.99 -17.01 43.37
CA LEU A 7 -15.81 -16.79 42.54
C LEU A 7 -14.54 -17.53 42.98
N HIS A 8 -14.69 -18.53 43.87
CA HIS A 8 -13.59 -19.43 44.25
C HIS A 8 -13.40 -20.55 43.21
N TYR A 9 -12.92 -20.21 42.03
CA TYR A 9 -12.20 -21.20 41.21
C TYR A 9 -10.81 -21.37 41.84
N PRO A 10 -10.28 -22.60 42.00
CA PRO A 10 -9.01 -22.85 42.68
C PRO A 10 -7.84 -22.56 41.75
N LEU A 11 -7.63 -21.28 41.41
CA LEU A 11 -6.46 -20.83 40.70
C LEU A 11 -5.48 -20.22 41.69
N ARG A 12 -4.54 -21.00 42.12
CA ARG A 12 -3.40 -20.60 42.90
C ARG A 12 -2.73 -19.40 42.27
N ARG A 13 -2.73 -18.23 43.01
CA ARG A 13 -2.02 -16.97 42.70
C ARG A 13 -2.60 -16.12 41.56
N GLN A 14 -3.89 -15.83 41.59
CA GLN A 14 -4.39 -14.72 40.78
C GLN A 14 -4.68 -13.51 41.68
N ARG A 15 -4.00 -12.41 41.38
CA ARG A 15 -4.31 -11.10 41.98
C ARG A 15 -5.40 -10.45 41.13
N GLN A 16 -6.62 -10.50 41.61
CA GLN A 16 -7.74 -9.78 41.02
C GLN A 16 -7.80 -8.38 41.64
N MET A 17 -7.63 -7.37 40.82
CA MET A 17 -7.90 -6.00 41.20
C MET A 17 -9.25 -5.63 40.58
N CYS A 18 -10.32 -5.71 41.39
CA CYS A 18 -11.66 -5.27 41.01
C CYS A 18 -11.85 -3.83 41.40
N ILE A 19 -11.86 -2.89 40.47
CA ILE A 19 -12.29 -1.51 40.69
C ILE A 19 -13.79 -1.46 40.40
N ARG A 20 -14.60 -1.04 41.36
CA ARG A 20 -16.05 -1.25 41.39
C ARG A 20 -16.87 -0.51 40.36
N ASP A 21 -16.32 0.49 39.68
CA ASP A 21 -17.04 1.36 38.74
C ASP A 21 -16.41 1.41 37.30
N SER A 22 -15.31 0.73 37.08
CA SER A 22 -14.69 0.59 35.78
C SER A 22 -14.44 -0.90 35.53
N PHE A 23 -15.11 -1.44 34.52
CA PHE A 23 -15.17 -2.88 34.22
C PHE A 23 -13.91 -3.43 33.54
N ASN A 24 -12.75 -3.16 34.10
CA ASN A 24 -11.48 -3.70 33.64
C ASN A 24 -10.97 -4.75 34.63
N ALA A 25 -11.28 -6.00 34.41
CA ALA A 25 -10.63 -7.09 35.09
C ALA A 25 -9.45 -7.59 34.24
N VAL A 26 -8.36 -7.97 34.88
CA VAL A 26 -7.16 -8.55 34.26
C VAL A 26 -6.86 -9.87 34.92
N CYS A 27 -6.63 -10.90 34.12
CA CYS A 27 -6.18 -12.20 34.58
C CYS A 27 -5.04 -12.67 33.67
N ASP A 28 -3.93 -13.10 34.26
CA ASP A 28 -2.73 -13.56 33.51
C ASP A 28 -2.25 -12.58 32.44
N GLY A 29 -2.23 -11.26 32.75
CA GLY A 29 -1.83 -10.23 31.80
C GLY A 29 -2.82 -9.96 30.67
N LYS A 30 -4.03 -10.52 30.71
CA LYS A 30 -5.08 -10.34 29.72
C LYS A 30 -6.29 -9.64 30.30
N TYR A 31 -6.87 -8.74 29.53
CA TYR A 31 -8.11 -8.06 29.90
C TYR A 31 -9.32 -8.98 29.73
N LEU A 32 -10.25 -8.83 30.65
CA LEU A 32 -11.53 -9.55 30.71
C LEU A 32 -12.68 -8.56 30.51
N GLU A 33 -13.75 -9.03 29.90
CA GLU A 33 -15.03 -8.32 29.77
C GLU A 33 -16.10 -9.02 30.62
N PHE A 34 -16.95 -8.23 31.26
CA PHE A 34 -18.10 -8.77 31.96
C PHE A 34 -19.21 -9.09 30.97
N ALA A 35 -19.44 -10.39 30.71
CA ALA A 35 -20.54 -10.87 29.88
C ALA A 35 -21.84 -10.81 30.67
N ALA A 36 -22.59 -9.72 30.54
CA ALA A 36 -23.85 -9.52 31.28
C ALA A 36 -24.88 -10.63 31.02
N SER A 37 -24.87 -11.24 29.81
CA SER A 37 -25.76 -12.36 29.49
C SER A 37 -25.49 -13.67 30.24
N LYS A 38 -24.25 -13.83 30.76
CA LYS A 38 -23.79 -15.02 31.48
C LYS A 38 -23.47 -14.73 32.95
N GLY A 39 -23.48 -13.45 33.35
CA GLY A 39 -23.11 -13.03 34.72
C GLY A 39 -21.64 -13.34 35.09
N GLN A 40 -20.77 -13.57 34.13
CA GLN A 40 -19.39 -14.02 34.32
C GLN A 40 -18.40 -13.16 33.53
N TYR A 41 -17.15 -13.09 34.01
CA TYR A 41 -16.07 -12.51 33.26
C TYR A 41 -15.56 -13.48 32.19
N ALA A 42 -15.43 -13.00 30.96
CA ALA A 42 -14.86 -13.73 29.84
C ALA A 42 -13.64 -13.01 29.33
N PHE A 43 -12.67 -13.74 28.80
CA PHE A 43 -11.55 -13.11 28.08
C PHE A 43 -12.09 -12.35 26.90
N LEU A 44 -11.58 -11.13 26.72
CA LEU A 44 -11.87 -10.37 25.51
C LEU A 44 -11.47 -11.22 24.30
N PRO A 45 -12.33 -11.34 23.29
CA PRO A 45 -12.03 -12.13 22.08
C PRO A 45 -10.78 -11.63 21.36
N ARG A 46 -10.44 -10.37 21.58
CA ARG A 46 -9.19 -9.75 21.13
C ARG A 46 -8.64 -8.87 22.25
N GLN A 47 -7.34 -8.98 22.53
CA GLN A 47 -6.67 -8.15 23.52
C GLN A 47 -6.25 -6.81 22.92
N PRO A 48 -6.27 -5.70 23.69
CA PRO A 48 -5.78 -4.41 23.22
C PRO A 48 -4.27 -4.48 22.98
N GLU A 49 -3.79 -3.80 21.93
CA GLU A 49 -2.38 -3.84 21.51
C GLU A 49 -1.50 -2.83 22.30
N GLY A 50 -0.21 -3.10 22.32
CA GLY A 50 0.84 -2.17 22.71
C GLY A 50 0.92 -1.87 24.19
N ARG A 51 0.77 -0.60 24.56
CA ARG A 51 0.97 -0.12 25.94
C ARG A 51 0.00 -0.72 26.96
N TYR A 52 -1.22 -1.05 26.57
CA TYR A 52 -2.24 -1.59 27.49
C TYR A 52 -1.92 -3.03 27.89
N THR A 53 -1.54 -3.89 26.99
CA THR A 53 -1.11 -5.26 27.29
C THR A 53 0.17 -5.28 28.13
N ARG A 54 1.09 -4.33 27.94
CA ARG A 54 2.27 -4.19 28.80
C ARG A 54 1.86 -3.85 30.23
N THR A 55 0.93 -2.92 30.45
CA THR A 55 0.46 -2.57 31.78
C THR A 55 -0.28 -3.72 32.45
N ALA A 56 -1.03 -4.52 31.70
CA ALA A 56 -1.67 -5.74 32.20
C ALA A 56 -0.64 -6.80 32.62
N ASN A 57 0.42 -7.00 31.84
CA ASN A 57 1.52 -7.91 32.17
C ASN A 57 2.30 -7.42 33.42
N ASN A 58 2.51 -6.11 33.56
CA ASN A 58 3.18 -5.55 34.74
C ASN A 58 2.42 -5.89 36.03
N ILE A 59 1.07 -5.88 35.99
CA ILE A 59 0.26 -6.31 37.17
C ILE A 59 0.45 -7.79 37.44
N ALA A 60 0.47 -8.62 36.39
CA ALA A 60 0.65 -10.07 36.56
C ALA A 60 2.01 -10.42 37.16
N SER A 61 3.04 -9.64 36.89
CA SER A 61 4.42 -9.85 37.38
C SER A 61 4.76 -9.09 38.67
N ALA A 62 3.92 -8.15 39.11
CA ALA A 62 4.21 -7.30 40.27
C ALA A 62 4.27 -8.06 41.61
N SER A 63 5.19 -7.66 42.47
CA SER A 63 5.32 -8.15 43.83
C SER A 63 4.32 -7.50 44.79
N SER A 64 4.04 -8.12 45.96
CA SER A 64 3.10 -7.57 46.95
C SER A 64 3.60 -6.24 47.50
N GLY A 65 2.78 -5.18 47.30
CA GLY A 65 3.12 -3.80 47.75
C GLY A 65 3.82 -2.95 46.67
N GLU A 66 4.10 -3.47 45.51
CA GLU A 66 4.69 -2.73 44.38
C GLU A 66 3.63 -1.83 43.73
N GLN A 67 3.99 -0.58 43.43
CA GLN A 67 3.15 0.34 42.66
C GLN A 67 3.39 0.15 41.19
N VAL A 68 2.35 -0.25 40.43
CA VAL A 68 2.40 -0.45 38.99
C VAL A 68 1.39 0.46 38.27
N THR A 69 1.78 0.96 37.11
CA THR A 69 0.88 1.72 36.25
C THR A 69 -0.06 0.77 35.53
N PHE A 70 -1.36 1.03 35.60
CA PHE A 70 -2.39 0.22 34.97
C PHE A 70 -3.31 1.08 34.11
N GLY A 71 -3.64 0.60 32.90
CA GLY A 71 -4.59 1.25 32.02
C GLY A 71 -6.02 0.93 32.43
N ILE A 72 -6.78 1.95 32.81
CA ILE A 72 -8.20 1.84 33.20
C ILE A 72 -9.05 2.50 32.12
N ASP A 73 -10.17 1.86 31.77
CA ASP A 73 -11.20 2.47 30.94
C ASP A 73 -12.29 3.09 31.82
N PRO A 74 -12.35 4.42 31.94
CA PRO A 74 -13.31 5.10 32.81
C PRO A 74 -14.72 5.16 32.22
N THR A 75 -14.93 4.72 30.96
CA THR A 75 -16.21 4.94 30.25
C THR A 75 -17.31 3.94 30.62
N GLY A 76 -16.97 2.85 31.29
CA GLY A 76 -17.93 1.87 31.82
C GLY A 76 -18.85 1.21 30.79
N PRO A 77 -19.77 0.30 31.20
CA PRO A 77 -20.63 -0.44 30.28
C PRO A 77 -21.76 0.39 29.68
N THR A 78 -22.04 1.58 30.19
CA THR A 78 -23.14 2.45 29.73
C THR A 78 -22.72 3.48 28.70
N GLY A 79 -21.40 3.69 28.47
CA GLY A 79 -20.87 4.76 27.63
C GLY A 79 -20.06 4.33 26.41
N GLY A 80 -20.08 3.06 26.02
CA GLY A 80 -19.27 2.55 24.91
C GLY A 80 -17.79 2.48 25.31
N SER A 81 -17.33 1.33 25.76
CA SER A 81 -15.99 1.16 26.33
C SER A 81 -14.92 1.57 25.33
N LEU A 82 -14.06 2.50 25.71
CA LEU A 82 -12.90 2.93 24.93
C LEU A 82 -12.01 1.72 24.57
N LEU A 83 -11.82 0.80 25.51
CA LEU A 83 -11.10 -0.45 25.29
C LEU A 83 -11.79 -1.34 24.26
N ALA A 84 -13.13 -1.47 24.29
CA ALA A 84 -13.86 -2.25 23.26
C ALA A 84 -13.72 -1.61 21.88
N ASN A 85 -13.75 -0.30 21.77
CA ASN A 85 -13.54 0.40 20.49
C ASN A 85 -12.09 0.24 19.97
N LEU A 86 -11.10 0.28 20.85
CA LEU A 86 -9.69 0.02 20.46
C LEU A 86 -9.45 -1.41 20.01
N ILE A 87 -10.19 -2.37 20.58
CA ILE A 87 -10.15 -3.78 20.20
C ILE A 87 -10.83 -4.03 18.85
N GLN A 88 -11.86 -3.24 18.53
CA GLN A 88 -12.60 -3.35 17.28
C GLN A 88 -11.88 -2.74 16.08
N THR A 89 -10.81 -1.94 16.28
CA THR A 89 -10.02 -1.43 15.16
C THR A 89 -9.23 -2.56 14.49
N PRO A 90 -9.55 -2.95 13.26
CA PRO A 90 -8.85 -4.03 12.58
C PRO A 90 -7.40 -3.62 12.28
N SER A 91 -6.45 -4.54 12.45
CA SER A 91 -5.05 -4.37 12.03
C SER A 91 -4.95 -4.24 10.51
N LEU A 92 -3.83 -3.72 9.99
CA LEU A 92 -3.63 -3.58 8.54
C LEU A 92 -3.72 -4.93 7.81
N SER A 93 -3.21 -6.00 8.42
CA SER A 93 -3.32 -7.36 7.87
C SER A 93 -4.75 -7.87 7.83
N GLU A 94 -5.55 -7.58 8.86
CA GLU A 94 -6.96 -7.93 8.89
C GLU A 94 -7.78 -7.11 7.88
N ARG A 95 -7.45 -5.82 7.70
CA ARG A 95 -8.05 -4.99 6.65
C ARG A 95 -7.75 -5.56 5.27
N ALA A 96 -6.51 -5.96 5.00
CA ALA A 96 -6.15 -6.60 3.73
C ALA A 96 -6.93 -7.93 3.53
N ALA A 97 -7.05 -8.75 4.58
CA ALA A 97 -7.81 -10.00 4.54
C ALA A 97 -9.32 -9.77 4.32
N GLN A 98 -9.89 -8.66 4.81
CA GLN A 98 -11.28 -8.30 4.55
C GLN A 98 -11.58 -8.05 3.07
N GLY A 99 -10.59 -7.63 2.27
CA GLY A 99 -10.70 -7.48 0.81
C GLY A 99 -10.87 -8.79 0.04
N ARG A 100 -10.70 -9.95 0.71
CA ARG A 100 -10.78 -11.29 0.13
C ARG A 100 -9.94 -11.42 -1.14
N GLU A 101 -10.42 -12.21 -2.10
CA GLU A 101 -9.71 -12.52 -3.35
C GLU A 101 -9.37 -11.28 -4.18
N ILE A 102 -10.31 -10.34 -4.30
CA ILE A 102 -10.11 -9.10 -5.06
C ILE A 102 -9.10 -8.21 -4.37
N GLY A 103 -9.14 -8.11 -3.05
CA GLY A 103 -8.16 -7.34 -2.27
C GLY A 103 -6.74 -7.87 -2.46
N TYR A 104 -6.55 -9.19 -2.39
CA TYR A 104 -5.24 -9.80 -2.64
C TYR A 104 -4.76 -9.59 -4.08
N ALA A 105 -5.64 -9.72 -5.07
CA ALA A 105 -5.30 -9.46 -6.48
C ALA A 105 -4.82 -8.02 -6.68
N ILE A 106 -5.51 -7.03 -6.10
CA ILE A 106 -5.10 -5.62 -6.15
C ILE A 106 -3.73 -5.41 -5.52
N ILE A 107 -3.46 -6.01 -4.35
CA ILE A 107 -2.18 -5.89 -3.65
C ILE A 107 -1.05 -6.48 -4.50
N ILE A 108 -1.23 -7.68 -5.07
CA ILE A 108 -0.23 -8.34 -5.90
C ILE A 108 0.07 -7.51 -7.15
N VAL A 109 -0.96 -7.09 -7.89
CA VAL A 109 -0.80 -6.26 -9.08
C VAL A 109 -0.16 -4.92 -8.74
N GLY A 110 -0.55 -4.32 -7.62
CA GLY A 110 0.02 -3.08 -7.11
C GLY A 110 1.49 -3.20 -6.77
N LEU A 111 1.88 -4.27 -6.08
CA LEU A 111 3.27 -4.52 -5.73
C LEU A 111 4.13 -4.72 -7.00
N LEU A 112 3.67 -5.55 -7.91
CA LEU A 112 4.36 -5.79 -9.19
C LEU A 112 4.47 -4.51 -10.02
N GLY A 113 3.39 -3.73 -10.11
CA GLY A 113 3.38 -2.44 -10.82
C GLY A 113 4.33 -1.41 -10.20
N THR A 114 4.36 -1.32 -8.89
CA THR A 114 5.26 -0.41 -8.17
C THR A 114 6.72 -0.82 -8.35
N LEU A 115 7.05 -2.11 -8.22
CA LEU A 115 8.40 -2.62 -8.46
C LEU A 115 8.86 -2.38 -9.90
N LEU A 116 7.97 -2.63 -10.87
CA LEU A 116 8.27 -2.37 -12.28
C LEU A 116 8.50 -0.89 -12.55
N ALA A 117 7.70 -0.01 -11.94
CA ALA A 117 7.84 1.44 -12.07
C ALA A 117 9.16 1.94 -11.47
N LEU A 118 9.53 1.47 -10.28
CA LEU A 118 10.80 1.82 -9.64
C LEU A 118 12.00 1.31 -10.44
N TYR A 119 11.95 0.06 -10.92
CA TYR A 119 12.96 -0.49 -11.80
C TYR A 119 13.15 0.37 -13.06
N LYS A 120 12.05 0.74 -13.72
CA LYS A 120 12.11 1.56 -14.94
C LYS A 120 12.64 2.96 -14.65
N LEU A 121 12.22 3.57 -13.56
CA LEU A 121 12.72 4.89 -13.15
C LEU A 121 14.22 4.85 -12.90
N TYR A 122 14.73 3.79 -12.26
CA TYR A 122 16.17 3.59 -12.07
C TYR A 122 16.92 3.47 -13.40
N VAL A 123 16.41 2.66 -14.34
CA VAL A 123 17.00 2.50 -15.67
C VAL A 123 17.04 3.83 -16.42
N LEU A 124 15.92 4.58 -16.42
CA LEU A 124 15.86 5.90 -17.07
C LEU A 124 16.82 6.91 -16.43
N TYR A 125 16.95 6.87 -15.10
CA TYR A 125 17.90 7.73 -14.39
C TYR A 125 19.36 7.46 -14.80
N VAL A 126 19.75 6.18 -14.90
CA VAL A 126 21.09 5.77 -15.35
C VAL A 126 21.30 6.15 -16.82
N THR A 127 20.33 5.86 -17.69
CA THR A 127 20.38 6.21 -19.12
C THR A 127 20.43 7.71 -19.32
N GLY A 128 19.62 8.48 -18.62
CA GLY A 128 19.63 9.94 -18.69
C GLY A 128 20.94 10.57 -18.26
N ARG A 129 21.59 10.02 -17.22
CA ARG A 129 22.95 10.44 -16.84
C ARG A 129 23.98 10.12 -17.92
N ALA A 130 23.90 8.93 -18.55
CA ALA A 130 24.81 8.55 -19.62
C ALA A 130 24.62 9.45 -20.85
N VAL A 131 23.38 9.77 -21.22
CA VAL A 131 23.03 10.68 -22.31
C VAL A 131 23.54 12.10 -22.03
N LYS A 132 23.30 12.65 -20.83
CA LYS A 132 23.81 13.98 -20.43
C LYS A 132 25.35 14.04 -20.38
N LYS A 133 26.02 12.94 -20.07
CA LYS A 133 27.48 12.84 -20.14
C LYS A 133 27.96 12.82 -21.57
N GLN A 134 27.29 12.06 -22.44
CA GLN A 134 27.60 11.94 -23.87
C GLN A 134 27.46 13.30 -24.60
N SER A 135 26.39 14.07 -24.31
CA SER A 135 26.18 15.38 -24.94
C SER A 135 27.29 16.39 -24.70
N LYS A 136 28.13 16.18 -23.65
CA LYS A 136 29.29 16.99 -23.32
C LYS A 136 30.62 16.41 -23.79
N SER A 137 30.60 15.17 -24.32
CA SER A 137 31.83 14.45 -24.70
C SER A 137 31.89 14.30 -26.22
N LYS A 138 33.06 14.58 -26.78
CA LYS A 138 33.33 14.36 -28.20
C LYS A 138 33.59 12.87 -28.54
N VAL A 139 33.86 12.05 -27.53
CA VAL A 139 34.10 10.61 -27.74
C VAL A 139 32.75 9.86 -27.76
N LEU A 140 32.43 9.20 -28.87
CA LEU A 140 31.19 8.48 -29.04
C LEU A 140 31.20 7.14 -28.25
N ASP A 141 30.24 6.97 -27.34
CA ASP A 141 30.03 5.72 -26.63
C ASP A 141 28.72 5.06 -27.08
N SER A 142 28.84 4.01 -27.90
CA SER A 142 27.71 3.24 -28.45
C SER A 142 26.88 2.50 -27.38
N ARG A 143 27.30 2.53 -26.09
CA ARG A 143 26.53 1.90 -25.00
C ARG A 143 25.30 2.70 -24.58
N ASN A 144 25.25 3.97 -24.94
CA ASN A 144 24.10 4.83 -24.65
C ASN A 144 23.32 5.19 -25.93
N PRO A 145 22.01 5.49 -25.82
CA PRO A 145 21.18 5.82 -26.99
C PRO A 145 21.72 6.98 -27.80
N LEU A 146 22.16 8.05 -27.16
CA LEU A 146 22.69 9.22 -27.84
C LEU A 146 23.96 8.87 -28.66
N GLY A 147 24.88 8.10 -28.09
CA GLY A 147 26.10 7.70 -28.81
C GLY A 147 25.79 6.86 -30.05
N ARG A 148 24.75 6.03 -30.03
CA ARG A 148 24.31 5.28 -31.21
C ARG A 148 23.73 6.19 -32.27
N VAL A 149 22.88 7.14 -31.90
CA VAL A 149 22.32 8.13 -32.86
C VAL A 149 23.42 9.02 -33.45
N LEU A 150 24.33 9.54 -32.63
CA LEU A 150 25.46 10.36 -33.11
C LEU A 150 26.37 9.59 -34.06
N LYS A 151 26.60 8.29 -33.82
CA LYS A 151 27.37 7.44 -34.72
C LYS A 151 26.73 7.33 -36.10
N VAL A 152 25.41 7.16 -36.17
CA VAL A 152 24.67 7.18 -37.44
C VAL A 152 24.83 8.53 -38.14
N GLY A 153 24.80 9.63 -37.38
CA GLY A 153 25.06 10.97 -37.91
C GLY A 153 26.45 11.09 -38.54
N GLU A 154 27.51 10.61 -37.84
CA GLU A 154 28.89 10.61 -38.33
C GLU A 154 29.06 9.75 -39.59
N GLU A 155 28.51 8.56 -39.61
CA GLU A 155 28.58 7.66 -40.75
C GLU A 155 27.90 8.23 -42.03
N HIS A 156 26.92 9.10 -41.88
CA HIS A 156 26.14 9.67 -43.00
C HIS A 156 26.39 11.15 -43.18
N PHE A 157 27.35 11.76 -42.48
CA PHE A 157 27.62 13.17 -42.53
C PHE A 157 27.99 13.71 -43.95
N THR A 158 28.61 12.87 -44.76
CA THR A 158 28.98 13.20 -46.17
C THR A 158 27.83 13.06 -47.17
N LYS A 159 26.68 12.52 -46.75
CA LYS A 159 25.49 12.38 -47.56
C LYS A 159 24.76 13.70 -47.77
N ASP A 160 23.75 13.66 -48.63
CA ASP A 160 22.77 14.72 -48.76
C ASP A 160 22.04 15.03 -47.45
N ILE A 161 21.69 16.29 -47.23
CA ILE A 161 21.07 16.75 -45.96
C ILE A 161 19.74 16.00 -45.68
N ASP A 162 18.90 15.82 -46.71
CA ASP A 162 17.62 15.13 -46.58
C ASP A 162 17.85 13.67 -46.19
N THR A 163 18.88 13.03 -46.75
CA THR A 163 19.24 11.65 -46.40
C THR A 163 19.78 11.56 -44.97
N LEU A 164 20.59 12.52 -44.52
CA LEU A 164 21.11 12.58 -43.16
C LEU A 164 19.98 12.77 -42.16
N GLU A 165 19.04 13.70 -42.41
CA GLU A 165 17.87 13.93 -41.57
C GLU A 165 17.05 12.67 -41.41
N LEU A 166 16.74 11.98 -42.53
CA LEU A 166 15.97 10.74 -42.51
C LEU A 166 16.65 9.65 -41.68
N LYS A 167 17.99 9.51 -41.83
CA LYS A 167 18.77 8.50 -41.07
C LYS A 167 18.85 8.80 -39.58
N LEU A 168 18.97 10.05 -39.20
CA LEU A 168 18.93 10.48 -37.79
C LEU A 168 17.53 10.24 -37.19
N ALA A 169 16.48 10.60 -37.92
CA ALA A 169 15.10 10.33 -37.50
C ALA A 169 14.84 8.82 -37.36
N GLU A 170 15.30 8.00 -38.27
CA GLU A 170 15.22 6.53 -38.22
C GLU A 170 15.93 5.99 -36.95
N ALA A 171 17.14 6.49 -36.66
CA ALA A 171 17.92 6.09 -35.49
C ALA A 171 17.22 6.46 -34.18
N ILE A 172 16.64 7.66 -34.08
CA ILE A 172 15.86 8.09 -32.92
C ILE A 172 14.61 7.20 -32.72
N MET A 173 13.89 6.93 -33.82
CA MET A 173 12.71 6.05 -33.77
C MET A 173 13.07 4.63 -33.34
N ALA A 174 14.25 4.13 -33.68
CA ALA A 174 14.73 2.82 -33.24
C ALA A 174 15.04 2.75 -31.74
N GLU A 175 15.50 3.86 -31.14
CA GLU A 175 15.83 3.93 -29.72
C GLU A 175 14.58 4.15 -28.81
N ARG A 176 13.55 4.79 -29.33
CA ARG A 176 12.35 5.17 -28.60
C ARG A 176 11.63 4.00 -27.92
N PRO A 177 11.42 2.84 -28.55
CA PRO A 177 10.76 1.70 -27.91
C PRO A 177 11.46 1.20 -26.66
N ASP A 178 12.79 1.20 -26.62
CA ASP A 178 13.57 0.77 -25.45
C ASP A 178 13.50 1.80 -24.32
N ILE A 179 13.49 3.09 -24.67
CA ILE A 179 13.33 4.18 -23.71
C ILE A 179 11.93 4.17 -23.10
N GLU A 180 10.88 3.93 -23.87
CA GLU A 180 9.48 3.96 -23.42
C GLU A 180 8.98 2.60 -22.91
N ARG A 181 9.77 1.53 -23.04
CA ARG A 181 9.40 0.17 -22.64
C ARG A 181 8.90 0.12 -21.21
N TYR A 182 7.80 -0.60 -20.95
CA TYR A 182 7.11 -0.80 -19.67
C TYR A 182 6.39 0.44 -19.08
N ILE A 183 6.62 1.66 -19.59
CA ILE A 183 5.90 2.85 -19.08
C ILE A 183 4.39 2.70 -19.31
N GLY A 184 4.01 2.18 -20.48
CA GLY A 184 2.61 1.89 -20.82
C GLY A 184 1.97 0.87 -19.85
N VAL A 185 2.70 -0.16 -19.44
CA VAL A 185 2.21 -1.17 -18.49
C VAL A 185 1.93 -0.54 -17.13
N VAL A 186 2.82 0.31 -16.63
CA VAL A 186 2.61 1.03 -15.35
C VAL A 186 1.38 1.93 -15.43
N LYS A 187 1.17 2.61 -16.58
CA LYS A 187 -0.05 3.39 -16.85
C LYS A 187 -1.31 2.55 -16.76
N ILE A 188 -1.32 1.38 -17.40
CA ILE A 188 -2.47 0.47 -17.37
C ILE A 188 -2.77 0.06 -15.93
N ILE A 189 -1.77 -0.34 -15.14
CA ILE A 189 -1.93 -0.73 -13.75
C ILE A 189 -2.52 0.43 -12.92
N SER A 190 -2.05 1.65 -13.11
CA SER A 190 -2.54 2.83 -12.37
C SER A 190 -4.01 3.15 -12.65
N VAL A 191 -4.51 2.83 -13.84
CA VAL A 191 -5.92 3.03 -14.22
C VAL A 191 -6.78 1.84 -13.82
N VAL A 192 -6.27 0.62 -13.96
CA VAL A 192 -7.03 -0.61 -13.66
C VAL A 192 -7.19 -0.84 -12.16
N ALA A 193 -6.22 -0.44 -11.33
CA ALA A 193 -6.29 -0.66 -9.88
C ALA A 193 -7.54 -0.05 -9.21
N PRO A 194 -7.93 1.22 -9.46
CA PRO A 194 -9.17 1.77 -8.94
C PRO A 194 -10.43 1.07 -9.47
N LEU A 195 -10.41 0.64 -10.74
CA LEU A 195 -11.53 -0.10 -11.35
C LEU A 195 -11.69 -1.48 -10.71
N ALA A 196 -10.58 -2.16 -10.36
CA ALA A 196 -10.62 -3.39 -9.59
C ALA A 196 -11.15 -3.14 -8.17
N GLY A 197 -10.83 -2.00 -7.54
CA GLY A 197 -11.43 -1.56 -6.28
C GLY A 197 -12.95 -1.38 -6.39
N LEU A 198 -13.41 -0.74 -7.46
CA LEU A 198 -14.84 -0.59 -7.75
C LEU A 198 -15.53 -1.94 -7.97
N LEU A 199 -14.90 -2.88 -8.71
CA LEU A 199 -15.39 -4.25 -8.85
C LEU A 199 -15.56 -4.91 -7.47
N GLY A 200 -14.63 -4.67 -6.56
CA GLY A 200 -14.72 -5.15 -5.18
C GLY A 200 -15.94 -4.61 -4.42
N THR A 201 -16.36 -3.35 -4.68
CA THR A 201 -17.59 -2.82 -4.06
C THR A 201 -18.83 -3.53 -4.56
N VAL A 202 -18.92 -3.75 -5.86
CA VAL A 202 -20.07 -4.44 -6.46
C VAL A 202 -20.19 -5.87 -5.92
N THR A 203 -19.09 -6.61 -5.90
CA THR A 203 -19.07 -7.99 -5.37
C THR A 203 -19.36 -8.05 -3.88
N GLY A 204 -18.82 -7.14 -3.07
CA GLY A 204 -19.10 -7.04 -1.64
C GLY A 204 -20.58 -6.75 -1.35
N MET A 205 -21.19 -5.86 -2.12
CA MET A 205 -22.62 -5.57 -1.99
C MET A 205 -23.51 -6.73 -2.44
N ILE A 206 -23.12 -7.46 -3.50
CA ILE A 206 -23.83 -8.68 -3.91
C ILE A 206 -23.86 -9.68 -2.75
N VAL A 207 -22.72 -9.93 -2.10
CA VAL A 207 -22.65 -10.83 -0.93
C VAL A 207 -23.55 -10.33 0.20
N THR A 208 -23.58 -9.03 0.47
CA THR A 208 -24.45 -8.44 1.50
C THR A 208 -25.92 -8.70 1.21
N PHE A 209 -26.38 -8.46 -0.03
CA PHE A 209 -27.78 -8.70 -0.41
C PHE A 209 -28.14 -10.19 -0.39
N GLN A 210 -27.24 -11.07 -0.79
CA GLN A 210 -27.45 -12.51 -0.68
C GLN A 210 -27.66 -12.95 0.77
N GLN A 211 -26.86 -12.40 1.70
CA GLN A 211 -27.02 -12.69 3.14
C GLN A 211 -28.35 -12.17 3.68
N ILE A 212 -28.78 -10.97 3.28
CA ILE A 212 -30.09 -10.44 3.65
C ILE A 212 -31.22 -11.33 3.13
N THR A 213 -31.10 -11.83 1.91
CA THR A 213 -32.13 -12.71 1.29
C THR A 213 -32.21 -14.05 2.00
N LEU A 214 -31.07 -14.61 2.42
CA LEU A 214 -31.01 -15.93 3.05
C LEU A 214 -31.40 -15.93 4.54
N TYR A 215 -30.92 -14.90 5.26
CA TYR A 215 -31.02 -14.84 6.73
C TYR A 215 -31.90 -13.69 7.24
N GLY A 216 -32.46 -12.86 6.36
CA GLY A 216 -33.21 -11.67 6.74
C GLY A 216 -32.29 -10.55 7.28
N THR A 217 -32.89 -9.49 7.79
CA THR A 217 -32.17 -8.32 8.34
C THR A 217 -31.78 -8.46 9.82
N GLY A 218 -31.94 -9.66 10.41
CA GLY A 218 -31.84 -9.88 11.85
C GLY A 218 -30.41 -9.87 12.42
N ASP A 219 -29.38 -10.10 11.61
CA ASP A 219 -27.98 -10.10 12.09
C ASP A 219 -27.11 -9.04 11.39
N PRO A 220 -26.89 -7.86 12.04
CA PRO A 220 -26.06 -6.80 11.50
C PRO A 220 -24.59 -7.23 11.24
N LYS A 221 -24.07 -8.24 11.96
CA LYS A 221 -22.68 -8.70 11.81
C LYS A 221 -22.46 -9.39 10.47
N LEU A 222 -23.43 -10.15 9.98
CA LEU A 222 -23.35 -10.80 8.67
C LEU A 222 -23.32 -9.78 7.54
N MET A 223 -24.15 -8.74 7.63
CA MET A 223 -24.18 -7.66 6.64
C MET A 223 -22.92 -6.80 6.66
N ALA A 224 -22.39 -6.51 7.87
CA ALA A 224 -21.19 -5.70 8.03
C ALA A 224 -19.97 -6.27 7.30
N GLY A 225 -19.85 -7.59 7.19
CA GLY A 225 -18.74 -8.26 6.49
C GLY A 225 -18.66 -7.91 5.01
N GLY A 226 -19.77 -7.96 4.27
CA GLY A 226 -19.83 -7.64 2.84
C GLY A 226 -19.62 -6.13 2.59
N ILE A 227 -20.21 -5.27 3.44
CA ILE A 227 -19.98 -3.81 3.36
C ILE A 227 -18.51 -3.48 3.63
N SER A 228 -17.91 -4.09 4.64
CA SER A 228 -16.49 -3.89 4.96
C SER A 228 -15.60 -4.32 3.79
N GLN A 229 -15.87 -5.48 3.18
CA GLN A 229 -15.17 -5.94 1.98
C GLN A 229 -15.23 -4.89 0.86
N ALA A 230 -16.43 -4.36 0.57
CA ALA A 230 -16.65 -3.35 -0.46
C ALA A 230 -15.79 -2.11 -0.23
N LEU A 231 -15.83 -1.55 0.98
CA LEU A 231 -15.08 -0.33 1.31
C LEU A 231 -13.57 -0.55 1.28
N VAL A 232 -13.09 -1.67 1.82
CA VAL A 232 -11.65 -1.98 1.88
C VAL A 232 -11.05 -2.16 0.50
N THR A 233 -11.73 -2.84 -0.43
CA THR A 233 -11.22 -3.03 -1.79
C THR A 233 -11.06 -1.71 -2.54
N THR A 234 -11.95 -0.74 -2.34
CA THR A 234 -11.80 0.60 -2.91
C THR A 234 -10.59 1.33 -2.35
N VAL A 235 -10.39 1.29 -1.03
CA VAL A 235 -9.22 1.89 -0.39
C VAL A 235 -7.93 1.25 -0.93
N LEU A 236 -7.87 -0.07 -1.06
CA LEU A 236 -6.71 -0.77 -1.62
C LEU A 236 -6.46 -0.38 -3.08
N GLY A 237 -7.50 -0.27 -3.90
CA GLY A 237 -7.39 0.18 -5.29
C GLY A 237 -6.78 1.58 -5.42
N LEU A 238 -7.25 2.53 -4.60
CA LEU A 238 -6.72 3.90 -4.57
C LEU A 238 -5.30 3.95 -4.01
N LEU A 239 -4.99 3.15 -2.99
CA LEU A 239 -3.67 3.09 -2.38
C LEU A 239 -2.60 2.57 -3.35
N VAL A 240 -2.98 1.73 -4.30
CA VAL A 240 -2.13 1.29 -5.41
C VAL A 240 -2.07 2.34 -6.51
N ALA A 241 -3.21 2.92 -6.89
CA ALA A 241 -3.31 3.84 -8.03
C ALA A 241 -2.52 5.13 -7.84
N ILE A 242 -2.56 5.73 -6.65
CA ILE A 242 -1.91 7.02 -6.39
C ILE A 242 -0.39 6.94 -6.60
N PRO A 243 0.35 6.03 -5.93
CA PRO A 243 1.80 5.95 -6.12
C PRO A 243 2.19 5.50 -7.54
N THR A 244 1.45 4.54 -8.14
CA THR A 244 1.76 4.08 -9.50
C THR A 244 1.53 5.17 -10.55
N THR A 245 0.50 6.03 -10.40
CA THR A 245 0.27 7.18 -11.28
C THR A 245 1.40 8.20 -11.17
N LEU A 246 1.86 8.51 -9.95
CA LEU A 246 2.99 9.42 -9.75
C LEU A 246 4.28 8.87 -10.36
N LEU A 247 4.60 7.61 -10.10
CA LEU A 247 5.78 6.95 -10.66
C LEU A 247 5.73 6.89 -12.20
N HIS A 248 4.54 6.61 -12.77
CA HIS A 248 4.33 6.67 -14.22
C HIS A 248 4.62 8.07 -14.76
N SER A 249 4.10 9.13 -14.12
CA SER A 249 4.31 10.50 -14.55
C SER A 249 5.80 10.86 -14.55
N PHE A 250 6.54 10.52 -13.51
CA PHE A 250 7.99 10.74 -13.43
C PHE A 250 8.75 9.95 -14.49
N ALA A 251 8.42 8.67 -14.70
CA ALA A 251 9.06 7.84 -15.71
C ALA A 251 8.82 8.38 -17.12
N ASN A 252 7.58 8.79 -17.42
CA ASN A 252 7.20 9.36 -18.71
C ASN A 252 7.89 10.70 -18.98
N SER A 253 8.00 11.56 -17.96
CA SER A 253 8.75 12.81 -18.07
C SER A 253 10.23 12.58 -18.34
N SER A 254 10.87 11.65 -17.61
CA SER A 254 12.27 11.29 -17.81
C SER A 254 12.53 10.67 -19.19
N ALA A 255 11.62 9.84 -19.69
CA ALA A 255 11.72 9.26 -21.02
C ALA A 255 11.66 10.34 -22.12
N ARG A 256 10.71 11.27 -22.00
CA ARG A 256 10.59 12.41 -22.91
C ARG A 256 11.83 13.33 -22.90
N GLU A 257 12.41 13.58 -21.73
CA GLU A 257 13.63 14.36 -21.59
C GLU A 257 14.79 13.69 -22.35
N ILE A 258 14.94 12.36 -22.24
CA ILE A 258 15.98 11.62 -22.96
C ILE A 258 15.75 11.74 -24.46
N VAL A 259 14.52 11.50 -24.96
CA VAL A 259 14.20 11.62 -26.40
C VAL A 259 14.44 13.05 -26.89
N GLY A 260 14.05 14.05 -26.12
CA GLY A 260 14.30 15.46 -26.46
C GLY A 260 15.79 15.80 -26.63
N VAL A 261 16.65 15.23 -25.77
CA VAL A 261 18.13 15.40 -25.96
C VAL A 261 18.63 14.74 -27.22
N LEU A 262 18.07 13.55 -27.58
CA LEU A 262 18.42 12.88 -28.86
C LEU A 262 18.04 13.75 -30.05
N GLU A 263 16.84 14.31 -30.06
CA GLU A 263 16.33 15.20 -31.10
C GLU A 263 17.15 16.50 -31.19
N GLU A 264 17.46 17.13 -30.06
CA GLU A 264 18.27 18.35 -29.97
C GLU A 264 19.67 18.15 -30.58
N GLN A 265 20.35 17.07 -30.18
CA GLN A 265 21.70 16.78 -30.68
C GLN A 265 21.70 16.40 -32.17
N SER A 266 20.65 15.72 -32.64
CA SER A 266 20.49 15.42 -34.06
C SER A 266 20.28 16.69 -34.90
N THR A 267 19.46 17.62 -34.42
CA THR A 267 19.27 18.94 -35.05
C THR A 267 20.57 19.74 -35.10
N GLY A 268 21.39 19.63 -34.06
CA GLY A 268 22.73 20.25 -34.04
C GLY A 268 23.64 19.72 -35.15
N ILE A 269 23.66 18.40 -35.41
CA ILE A 269 24.43 17.80 -36.52
C ILE A 269 23.93 18.31 -37.88
N LEU A 270 22.61 18.41 -38.05
CA LEU A 270 22.02 18.92 -39.29
C LEU A 270 22.39 20.38 -39.52
N ALA A 271 22.39 21.22 -38.51
CA ALA A 271 22.80 22.61 -38.58
C ALA A 271 24.28 22.73 -38.98
N GLU A 272 25.18 21.97 -38.33
CA GLU A 272 26.63 21.94 -38.69
C GLU A 272 26.83 21.50 -40.15
N ARG A 273 26.05 20.52 -40.63
CA ARG A 273 26.13 20.08 -42.03
C ARG A 273 25.61 21.15 -43.01
N ALA A 274 24.60 21.91 -42.62
CA ALA A 274 24.04 22.96 -43.49
C ALA A 274 24.98 24.17 -43.64
N GLU A 275 25.85 24.40 -42.65
CA GLU A 275 26.85 25.49 -42.66
C GLU A 275 28.17 25.11 -43.36
N SER A 276 28.42 23.82 -43.58
CA SER A 276 29.64 23.27 -44.23
C SER A 276 29.48 23.08 -45.72
#